data_3783867425e22e6ba832aa1eadd1bf2e
#
_entry.id   3783867425e22e6ba832aa1eadd1bf2e
#
_cell.length_a   1.000
_cell.length_b   1.000
_cell.length_c   1.000
_cell.angle_alpha   90.00
_cell.angle_beta   90.00
_cell.angle_gamma   90.00
#
_symmetry.space_group_name_H-M   'P 1'
#
loop_
_entity.id
_entity.type
_entity.pdbx_description
1 polymer ?
#
loop_
_entity_poly.entity_id
_entity_poly.type
_entity_poly.pdbx_seq_one_letter_code
_entity_poly.pdbx_strand_id
1 'polypeptide(L)'
;FMQAALPSIPLWVWVVLFTVIVTGANLLGIRVADIFNNVVVIIQLIFLVVLLIMTVRYITGHDLALNMSAFYNSEEFANMGGVKGIASGAAIVCLAYLGFDGIAALGEEAIEPKKNIPKALMICCIGVGAMYVIFTYLLQAAWPTAWNEIENLDGGAVEVIAHVANAGMSYFFIAAYVVGCIAASINAVASASRVLYGMGRDGLLPKKCFGYINPKFHVPSYNILIMGAFGLTALFFSLTIASCLINFGALLGFTFVNVSVIGHYYVKNKQRTAGDFFRHLLVPLVGAIYTMYMLINLSGTSIIYGIIWLVIGIVWLAIVTKGFKKSVTMSLDE
;
A
#
# COMPACT_ATOMS: atom_id res chain seq x y z
N PHE A 1 -8.16 -16.06 4.35
CA PHE A 1 -9.02 -16.55 3.26
C PHE A 1 -8.72 -18.02 2.89
N MET A 2 -7.46 -18.38 2.52
CA MET A 2 -7.11 -19.76 2.12
C MET A 2 -7.37 -20.78 3.24
N GLN A 3 -7.07 -20.45 4.50
CA GLN A 3 -7.36 -21.33 5.64
C GLN A 3 -8.87 -21.48 5.90
N ALA A 4 -9.65 -20.44 5.61
CA ALA A 4 -11.12 -20.54 5.67
C ALA A 4 -11.68 -21.44 4.55
N ALA A 5 -11.08 -21.40 3.35
CA ALA A 5 -11.48 -22.24 2.22
C ALA A 5 -11.01 -23.70 2.36
N LEU A 6 -9.83 -23.93 2.93
CA LEU A 6 -9.21 -25.26 3.10
C LEU A 6 -8.65 -25.42 4.53
N PRO A 7 -9.52 -25.67 5.52
CA PRO A 7 -9.14 -25.75 6.94
C PRO A 7 -8.14 -26.88 7.28
N SER A 8 -8.07 -27.90 6.43
CA SER A 8 -7.16 -29.04 6.61
C SER A 8 -5.69 -28.70 6.41
N ILE A 9 -5.39 -27.57 5.75
CA ILE A 9 -4.01 -27.16 5.46
C ILE A 9 -3.57 -26.08 6.47
N PRO A 10 -2.51 -26.32 7.27
CA PRO A 10 -2.04 -25.37 8.26
C PRO A 10 -1.53 -24.06 7.61
N LEU A 11 -1.68 -22.93 8.32
CA LEU A 11 -1.31 -21.59 7.84
C LEU A 11 0.14 -21.50 7.33
N TRP A 12 1.07 -22.12 8.03
CA TRP A 12 2.50 -22.06 7.67
C TRP A 12 2.78 -22.63 6.27
N VAL A 13 2.01 -23.63 5.81
CA VAL A 13 2.18 -24.19 4.46
C VAL A 13 1.86 -23.14 3.41
N TRP A 14 0.79 -22.37 3.60
CA TRP A 14 0.41 -21.28 2.70
C TRP A 14 1.46 -20.16 2.68
N VAL A 15 1.96 -19.75 3.84
CA VAL A 15 2.98 -18.71 3.94
C VAL A 15 4.25 -19.14 3.20
N VAL A 16 4.74 -20.36 3.43
CA VAL A 16 5.92 -20.88 2.74
C VAL A 16 5.68 -20.99 1.24
N LEU A 17 4.54 -21.56 0.83
CA LEU A 17 4.19 -21.73 -0.58
C LEU A 17 4.18 -20.39 -1.32
N PHE A 18 3.46 -19.39 -0.79
CA PHE A 18 3.39 -18.08 -1.41
C PHE A 18 4.73 -17.36 -1.40
N THR A 19 5.52 -17.47 -0.34
CA THR A 19 6.87 -16.89 -0.31
C THR A 19 7.77 -17.51 -1.38
N VAL A 20 7.71 -18.83 -1.58
CA VAL A 20 8.49 -19.51 -2.63
C VAL A 20 8.03 -19.08 -4.02
N ILE A 21 6.71 -18.97 -4.27
CA ILE A 21 6.16 -18.52 -5.55
C ILE A 21 6.63 -17.10 -5.86
N VAL A 22 6.45 -16.17 -4.90
CA VAL A 22 6.81 -14.76 -5.07
C VAL A 22 8.30 -14.56 -5.27
N THR A 23 9.12 -15.22 -4.45
CA THR A 23 10.59 -15.16 -4.56
C THR A 23 11.07 -15.76 -5.87
N GLY A 24 10.55 -16.94 -6.25
CA GLY A 24 10.86 -17.61 -7.49
C GLY A 24 10.51 -16.78 -8.72
N ALA A 25 9.32 -16.19 -8.76
CA ALA A 25 8.89 -15.31 -9.85
C ALA A 25 9.83 -14.10 -10.01
N ASN A 26 10.25 -13.47 -8.92
CA ASN A 26 11.20 -12.34 -8.95
C ASN A 26 12.60 -12.78 -9.41
N LEU A 27 13.06 -13.98 -9.06
CA LEU A 27 14.35 -14.50 -9.51
C LEU A 27 14.36 -14.83 -11.00
N LEU A 28 13.22 -15.22 -11.59
CA LEU A 28 13.08 -15.52 -13.02
C LEU A 28 13.02 -14.26 -13.90
N GLY A 29 12.78 -13.09 -13.31
CA GLY A 29 12.84 -11.80 -13.98
C GLY A 29 11.46 -11.19 -14.32
N ILE A 30 11.51 -9.91 -14.70
CA ILE A 30 10.36 -8.99 -14.74
C ILE A 30 9.32 -9.36 -15.80
N ARG A 31 9.71 -9.90 -16.96
CA ARG A 31 8.78 -10.12 -18.09
C ARG A 31 7.60 -11.06 -17.76
N VAL A 32 7.84 -12.08 -16.95
CA VAL A 32 6.80 -13.04 -16.53
C VAL A 32 5.85 -12.37 -15.54
N ALA A 33 6.40 -11.54 -14.65
CA ALA A 33 5.62 -10.79 -13.67
C ALA A 33 4.67 -9.78 -14.35
N ASP A 34 5.11 -9.08 -15.38
CA ASP A 34 4.29 -8.05 -16.06
C ASP A 34 3.08 -8.64 -16.79
N ILE A 35 3.27 -9.75 -17.52
CA ILE A 35 2.17 -10.43 -18.21
C ILE A 35 1.15 -10.95 -17.19
N PHE A 36 1.64 -11.60 -16.12
CA PHE A 36 0.79 -12.10 -15.05
C PHE A 36 0.01 -10.97 -14.39
N ASN A 37 0.68 -9.87 -14.06
CA ASN A 37 0.05 -8.71 -13.44
C ASN A 37 -1.07 -8.09 -14.31
N ASN A 38 -0.84 -7.95 -15.62
CA ASN A 38 -1.86 -7.42 -16.53
C ASN A 38 -3.10 -8.31 -16.60
N VAL A 39 -2.93 -9.62 -16.67
CA VAL A 39 -4.05 -10.57 -16.65
C VAL A 39 -4.83 -10.47 -15.35
N VAL A 40 -4.14 -10.41 -14.20
CA VAL A 40 -4.75 -10.27 -12.88
C VAL A 40 -5.56 -8.99 -12.76
N VAL A 41 -5.00 -7.86 -13.21
CA VAL A 41 -5.70 -6.55 -13.20
C VAL A 41 -6.97 -6.60 -14.05
N ILE A 42 -6.93 -7.22 -15.23
CA ILE A 42 -8.13 -7.37 -16.07
C ILE A 42 -9.21 -8.20 -15.36
N ILE A 43 -8.84 -9.34 -14.76
CA ILE A 43 -9.77 -10.19 -14.00
C ILE A 43 -10.38 -9.40 -12.83
N GLN A 44 -9.58 -8.63 -12.10
CA GLN A 44 -10.05 -7.81 -10.98
C GLN A 44 -10.99 -6.69 -11.44
N LEU A 45 -10.71 -6.04 -12.58
CA LEU A 45 -11.61 -5.03 -13.16
C LEU A 45 -12.95 -5.64 -13.58
N ILE A 46 -12.94 -6.82 -14.21
CA ILE A 46 -14.18 -7.55 -14.55
C ILE A 46 -14.96 -7.87 -13.27
N PHE A 47 -14.28 -8.41 -12.25
CA PHE A 47 -14.91 -8.68 -10.96
C PHE A 47 -15.59 -7.43 -10.38
N LEU A 48 -14.88 -6.29 -10.35
CA LEU A 48 -15.41 -5.04 -9.82
C LEU A 48 -16.64 -4.55 -10.60
N VAL A 49 -16.61 -4.62 -11.92
CA VAL A 49 -17.77 -4.24 -12.75
C VAL A 49 -18.98 -5.14 -12.46
N VAL A 50 -18.77 -6.45 -12.39
CA VAL A 50 -19.85 -7.40 -12.07
C VAL A 50 -20.41 -7.14 -10.67
N LEU A 51 -19.54 -6.96 -9.68
CA LEU A 51 -19.96 -6.64 -8.31
C LEU A 51 -20.76 -5.34 -8.24
N LEU A 52 -20.31 -4.30 -8.97
CA LEU A 52 -21.02 -3.03 -9.05
C LEU A 52 -22.44 -3.22 -9.58
N ILE A 53 -22.60 -3.95 -10.70
CA ILE A 53 -23.90 -4.25 -11.30
C ILE A 53 -24.79 -5.02 -10.31
N MET A 54 -24.23 -6.02 -9.63
CA MET A 54 -24.99 -6.83 -8.66
C MET A 54 -25.42 -5.99 -7.44
N THR A 55 -24.53 -5.14 -6.93
CA THR A 55 -24.86 -4.25 -5.80
C THR A 55 -25.95 -3.25 -6.17
N VAL A 56 -25.87 -2.63 -7.35
CA VAL A 56 -26.92 -1.71 -7.83
C VAL A 56 -28.24 -2.44 -8.02
N ARG A 57 -28.25 -3.65 -8.58
CA ARG A 57 -29.45 -4.48 -8.70
C ARG A 57 -30.03 -4.86 -7.35
N TYR A 58 -29.17 -5.16 -6.36
CA TYR A 58 -29.62 -5.45 -5.00
C TYR A 58 -30.31 -4.25 -4.37
N ILE A 59 -29.69 -3.06 -4.44
CA ILE A 59 -30.25 -1.81 -3.93
C ILE A 59 -31.62 -1.50 -4.56
N THR A 60 -31.71 -1.58 -5.90
CA THR A 60 -32.96 -1.31 -6.63
C THR A 60 -34.02 -2.35 -6.41
N GLY A 61 -33.63 -3.62 -6.23
CA GLY A 61 -34.58 -4.72 -6.01
C GLY A 61 -35.17 -4.77 -4.59
N HIS A 62 -34.53 -4.10 -3.63
CA HIS A 62 -34.99 -3.98 -2.24
C HIS A 62 -35.47 -2.58 -1.87
N ASP A 63 -35.63 -1.68 -2.86
CA ASP A 63 -36.05 -0.29 -2.69
C ASP A 63 -35.24 0.48 -1.64
N LEU A 64 -33.92 0.16 -1.54
CA LEU A 64 -33.02 0.81 -0.60
C LEU A 64 -32.69 2.24 -1.05
N ALA A 65 -32.77 3.20 -0.12
CA ALA A 65 -32.53 4.59 -0.44
C ALA A 65 -31.02 4.89 -0.56
N LEU A 66 -30.63 5.43 -1.70
CA LEU A 66 -29.31 6.07 -1.86
C LEU A 66 -29.37 7.46 -1.23
N ASN A 67 -28.98 7.55 0.02
CA ASN A 67 -29.01 8.79 0.81
C ASN A 67 -27.65 9.11 1.43
N MET A 68 -27.55 10.25 2.11
CA MET A 68 -26.31 10.69 2.76
C MET A 68 -25.96 9.91 4.03
N SER A 69 -26.85 9.06 4.55
CA SER A 69 -26.60 8.30 5.78
C SER A 69 -25.41 7.32 5.65
N ALA A 70 -25.13 6.84 4.43
CA ALA A 70 -23.96 6.03 4.16
C ALA A 70 -22.63 6.80 4.31
N PHE A 71 -22.64 8.14 4.18
CA PHE A 71 -21.46 8.98 4.43
C PHE A 71 -21.40 9.54 5.84
N TYR A 72 -22.55 9.82 6.43
CA TYR A 72 -22.63 10.46 7.73
C TYR A 72 -23.88 10.03 8.49
N ASN A 73 -23.66 9.43 9.65
CA ASN A 73 -24.68 9.15 10.66
C ASN A 73 -24.27 9.87 11.94
N SER A 74 -25.09 10.82 12.40
CA SER A 74 -24.77 11.66 13.57
C SER A 74 -24.67 10.89 14.88
N GLU A 75 -25.48 9.83 15.01
CA GLU A 75 -25.52 8.99 16.21
C GLU A 75 -24.25 8.14 16.30
N GLU A 76 -23.89 7.47 15.20
CA GLU A 76 -22.67 6.66 15.08
C GLU A 76 -21.41 7.53 15.18
N PHE A 77 -21.42 8.72 14.59
CA PHE A 77 -20.31 9.66 14.69
C PHE A 77 -19.96 9.98 16.14
N ALA A 78 -20.97 10.21 16.99
CA ALA A 78 -20.77 10.48 18.41
C ALA A 78 -20.27 9.24 19.15
N ASN A 79 -20.86 8.06 18.89
CA ASN A 79 -20.52 6.78 19.53
C ASN A 79 -19.10 6.29 19.18
N MET A 80 -18.64 6.54 17.96
CA MET A 80 -17.31 6.11 17.47
C MET A 80 -16.19 7.13 17.77
N GLY A 81 -16.40 8.11 18.61
CA GLY A 81 -15.39 9.08 19.03
C GLY A 81 -15.22 10.28 18.09
N GLY A 82 -16.20 10.55 17.23
CA GLY A 82 -16.24 11.74 16.38
C GLY A 82 -15.12 11.81 15.36
N VAL A 83 -14.50 12.97 15.21
CA VAL A 83 -13.39 13.20 14.26
C VAL A 83 -12.21 12.27 14.51
N LYS A 84 -11.94 11.90 15.77
CA LYS A 84 -10.86 10.97 16.11
C LYS A 84 -11.14 9.55 15.57
N GLY A 85 -12.38 9.08 15.65
CA GLY A 85 -12.81 7.81 15.08
C GLY A 85 -12.62 7.77 13.56
N ILE A 86 -13.04 8.84 12.86
CA ILE A 86 -12.80 8.98 11.41
C ILE A 86 -11.31 8.96 11.10
N ALA A 87 -10.47 9.68 11.83
CA ALA A 87 -9.04 9.72 11.61
C ALA A 87 -8.37 8.36 11.84
N SER A 88 -8.78 7.61 12.85
CA SER A 88 -8.28 6.25 13.11
C SER A 88 -8.69 5.28 12.00
N GLY A 89 -9.94 5.34 11.55
CA GLY A 89 -10.42 4.55 10.41
C GLY A 89 -9.66 4.89 9.12
N ALA A 90 -9.49 6.18 8.81
CA ALA A 90 -8.74 6.65 7.66
C ALA A 90 -7.26 6.19 7.71
N ALA A 91 -6.64 6.18 8.89
CA ALA A 91 -5.27 5.69 9.07
C ALA A 91 -5.15 4.19 8.76
N ILE A 92 -6.16 3.39 9.11
CA ILE A 92 -6.20 1.95 8.77
C ILE A 92 -6.40 1.76 7.27
N VAL A 93 -7.37 2.48 6.67
CA VAL A 93 -7.70 2.37 5.23
C VAL A 93 -6.59 2.94 4.34
N CYS A 94 -5.68 3.77 4.88
CA CYS A 94 -4.50 4.25 4.16
C CYS A 94 -3.69 3.10 3.52
N LEU A 95 -3.68 1.91 4.14
CA LEU A 95 -3.07 0.70 3.58
C LEU A 95 -3.58 0.38 2.17
N ALA A 96 -4.86 0.64 1.89
CA ALA A 96 -5.46 0.36 0.58
C ALA A 96 -4.89 1.24 -0.55
N TYR A 97 -4.27 2.37 -0.22
CA TYR A 97 -3.61 3.25 -1.18
C TYR A 97 -2.13 2.90 -1.40
N LEU A 98 -1.52 2.10 -0.52
CA LEU A 98 -0.09 1.80 -0.63
C LEU A 98 0.20 0.98 -1.88
N GLY A 99 1.34 1.30 -2.51
CA GLY A 99 1.77 0.70 -3.77
C GLY A 99 1.79 1.70 -4.94
N PHE A 100 1.05 2.82 -4.87
CA PHE A 100 1.16 3.87 -5.90
C PHE A 100 2.56 4.48 -5.96
N ASP A 101 3.26 4.51 -4.84
CA ASP A 101 4.66 4.93 -4.70
C ASP A 101 5.62 4.03 -5.50
N GLY A 102 5.26 2.77 -5.75
CA GLY A 102 5.99 1.88 -6.66
C GLY A 102 6.09 2.43 -8.09
N ILE A 103 5.15 3.27 -8.53
CA ILE A 103 5.24 3.98 -9.81
C ILE A 103 6.48 4.88 -9.85
N ALA A 104 6.83 5.53 -8.73
CA ALA A 104 8.01 6.37 -8.64
C ALA A 104 9.32 5.55 -8.75
N ALA A 105 9.32 4.31 -8.26
CA ALA A 105 10.47 3.41 -8.36
C ALA A 105 10.78 2.98 -9.82
N LEU A 106 9.81 3.13 -10.74
CA LEU A 106 10.00 2.87 -12.18
C LEU A 106 10.57 4.09 -12.92
N GLY A 107 10.92 5.16 -12.21
CA GLY A 107 11.40 6.41 -12.82
C GLY A 107 12.65 6.25 -13.68
N GLU A 108 13.56 5.34 -13.33
CA GLU A 108 14.78 5.05 -14.10
C GLU A 108 14.50 4.25 -15.40
N GLU A 109 13.38 3.52 -15.46
CA GLU A 109 12.98 2.68 -16.59
C GLU A 109 11.93 3.35 -17.49
N ALA A 110 11.33 4.46 -17.04
CA ALA A 110 10.20 5.10 -17.72
C ALA A 110 10.65 6.01 -18.87
N ILE A 111 9.87 6.02 -19.96
CA ILE A 111 10.02 6.97 -21.05
C ILE A 111 9.50 8.33 -20.58
N GLU A 112 10.29 9.41 -20.77
CA GLU A 112 9.97 10.77 -20.29
C GLU A 112 9.53 10.81 -18.81
N PRO A 113 10.37 10.34 -17.85
CA PRO A 113 9.93 10.11 -16.47
C PRO A 113 9.39 11.39 -15.80
N LYS A 114 9.96 12.54 -16.07
CA LYS A 114 9.52 13.84 -15.52
C LYS A 114 8.07 14.19 -15.88
N LYS A 115 7.52 13.63 -16.95
CA LYS A 115 6.16 13.88 -17.43
C LYS A 115 5.22 12.72 -17.11
N ASN A 116 5.66 11.50 -17.38
CA ASN A 116 4.80 10.31 -17.29
C ASN A 116 4.61 9.82 -15.86
N ILE A 117 5.63 9.87 -15.01
CA ILE A 117 5.52 9.42 -13.61
C ILE A 117 4.53 10.29 -12.81
N PRO A 118 4.62 11.64 -12.80
CA PRO A 118 3.62 12.45 -12.10
C PRO A 118 2.20 12.25 -12.62
N LYS A 119 2.03 12.11 -13.94
CA LYS A 119 0.72 11.87 -14.55
C LYS A 119 0.15 10.51 -14.12
N ALA A 120 0.96 9.45 -14.13
CA ALA A 120 0.55 8.11 -13.70
C ALA A 120 0.17 8.10 -12.21
N LEU A 121 0.96 8.76 -11.35
CA LEU A 121 0.65 8.92 -9.92
C LEU A 121 -0.69 9.61 -9.71
N MET A 122 -0.95 10.73 -10.39
CA MET A 122 -2.21 11.46 -10.28
C MET A 122 -3.42 10.64 -10.77
N ILE A 123 -3.30 9.96 -11.91
CA ILE A 123 -4.35 9.09 -12.43
C ILE A 123 -4.63 7.95 -11.46
N CYS A 124 -3.58 7.31 -10.92
CA CYS A 124 -3.72 6.24 -9.96
C CYS A 124 -4.41 6.74 -8.68
N CYS A 125 -3.91 7.78 -8.04
CA CYS A 125 -4.47 8.28 -6.77
C CYS A 125 -5.92 8.75 -6.91
N ILE A 126 -6.23 9.54 -7.94
CA ILE A 126 -7.58 10.08 -8.14
C ILE A 126 -8.53 8.99 -8.63
N GLY A 127 -8.11 8.20 -9.62
CA GLY A 127 -8.96 7.16 -10.21
C GLY A 127 -9.29 6.05 -9.24
N VAL A 128 -8.29 5.50 -8.56
CA VAL A 128 -8.49 4.45 -7.54
C VAL A 128 -9.26 5.02 -6.35
N GLY A 129 -8.96 6.26 -5.93
CA GLY A 129 -9.69 6.91 -4.84
C GLY A 129 -11.17 7.10 -5.15
N ALA A 130 -11.51 7.58 -6.33
CA ALA A 130 -12.90 7.71 -6.76
C ALA A 130 -13.61 6.34 -6.80
N MET A 131 -12.91 5.32 -7.30
CA MET A 131 -13.42 3.94 -7.30
C MET A 131 -13.70 3.46 -5.87
N TYR A 132 -12.78 3.64 -4.92
CA TYR A 132 -12.99 3.25 -3.52
C TYR A 132 -14.21 3.95 -2.92
N VAL A 133 -14.36 5.26 -3.12
CA VAL A 133 -15.51 6.02 -2.61
C VAL A 133 -16.83 5.48 -3.18
N ILE A 134 -16.88 5.21 -4.49
CA ILE A 134 -18.09 4.69 -5.14
C ILE A 134 -18.45 3.30 -4.58
N PHE A 135 -17.48 2.38 -4.53
CA PHE A 135 -17.74 1.03 -4.05
C PHE A 135 -18.13 0.99 -2.57
N THR A 136 -17.39 1.68 -1.71
CA THR A 136 -17.69 1.70 -0.28
C THR A 136 -19.05 2.35 0.00
N TYR A 137 -19.40 3.41 -0.72
CA TYR A 137 -20.71 4.04 -0.61
C TYR A 137 -21.84 3.07 -0.99
N LEU A 138 -21.73 2.40 -2.14
CA LEU A 138 -22.77 1.49 -2.62
C LEU A 138 -22.91 0.26 -1.73
N LEU A 139 -21.79 -0.32 -1.26
CA LEU A 139 -21.83 -1.47 -0.35
C LEU A 139 -22.42 -1.08 1.02
N GLN A 140 -22.06 0.11 1.55
CA GLN A 140 -22.64 0.62 2.77
C GLN A 140 -24.14 0.92 2.62
N ALA A 141 -24.57 1.45 1.48
CA ALA A 141 -25.99 1.68 1.19
C ALA A 141 -26.77 0.37 1.03
N ALA A 142 -26.13 -0.68 0.51
CA ALA A 142 -26.76 -1.99 0.35
C ALA A 142 -26.92 -2.75 1.70
N TRP A 143 -26.00 -2.54 2.65
CA TRP A 143 -26.07 -3.14 3.98
C TRP A 143 -25.62 -2.15 5.05
N PRO A 144 -26.53 -1.23 5.48
CA PRO A 144 -26.17 -0.13 6.40
C PRO A 144 -25.69 -0.57 7.78
N THR A 145 -26.12 -1.73 8.24
CA THR A 145 -25.83 -2.31 9.57
C THR A 145 -24.66 -3.30 9.56
N ALA A 146 -24.01 -3.52 8.41
CA ALA A 146 -22.93 -4.50 8.23
C ALA A 146 -21.81 -4.37 9.29
N TRP A 147 -21.43 -3.16 9.65
CA TRP A 147 -20.36 -2.90 10.62
C TRP A 147 -20.63 -3.47 12.03
N ASN A 148 -21.89 -3.68 12.39
CA ASN A 148 -22.33 -4.22 13.68
C ASN A 148 -22.71 -5.70 13.62
N GLU A 149 -23.00 -6.21 12.43
CA GLU A 149 -23.48 -7.58 12.20
C GLU A 149 -22.36 -8.54 11.80
N ILE A 150 -21.28 -8.03 11.19
CA ILE A 150 -20.15 -8.86 10.76
C ILE A 150 -19.34 -9.31 11.97
N GLU A 151 -19.30 -10.64 12.18
CA GLU A 151 -18.57 -11.24 13.30
C GLU A 151 -17.06 -11.31 13.05
N ASN A 152 -16.66 -11.62 11.82
CA ASN A 152 -15.26 -11.77 11.42
C ASN A 152 -14.80 -10.58 10.57
N LEU A 153 -14.21 -9.58 11.20
CA LEU A 153 -13.71 -8.37 10.51
C LEU A 153 -12.67 -8.68 9.42
N ASP A 154 -11.82 -9.69 9.61
CA ASP A 154 -10.81 -10.09 8.62
C ASP A 154 -11.46 -10.75 7.38
N GLY A 155 -12.64 -11.33 7.52
CA GLY A 155 -13.43 -11.96 6.46
C GLY A 155 -14.60 -11.13 5.95
N GLY A 156 -14.86 -9.97 6.54
CA GLY A 156 -16.07 -9.17 6.32
C GLY A 156 -16.41 -8.87 4.85
N ALA A 157 -15.41 -8.68 4.01
CA ALA A 157 -15.63 -8.48 2.57
C ALA A 157 -16.35 -9.67 1.91
N VAL A 158 -16.07 -10.91 2.35
CA VAL A 158 -16.73 -12.13 1.83
C VAL A 158 -18.20 -12.13 2.21
N GLU A 159 -18.52 -11.75 3.46
CA GLU A 159 -19.87 -11.67 3.99
C GLU A 159 -20.70 -10.60 3.28
N VAL A 160 -20.11 -9.40 3.09
CA VAL A 160 -20.76 -8.30 2.33
C VAL A 160 -21.06 -8.73 0.90
N ILE A 161 -20.11 -9.37 0.21
CA ILE A 161 -20.31 -9.86 -1.16
C ILE A 161 -21.37 -10.95 -1.22
N ALA A 162 -21.40 -11.87 -0.25
CA ALA A 162 -22.42 -12.89 -0.15
C ALA A 162 -23.81 -12.29 0.07
N HIS A 163 -23.91 -11.21 0.85
CA HIS A 163 -25.16 -10.50 1.14
C HIS A 163 -25.72 -9.80 -0.10
N VAL A 164 -24.89 -9.06 -0.84
CA VAL A 164 -25.36 -8.27 -2.01
C VAL A 164 -25.42 -9.05 -3.31
N ALA A 165 -24.75 -10.20 -3.39
CA ALA A 165 -24.66 -10.99 -4.60
C ALA A 165 -25.10 -12.45 -4.35
N ASN A 166 -24.13 -13.34 -4.23
CA ASN A 166 -24.36 -14.76 -3.90
C ASN A 166 -23.02 -15.44 -3.52
N ALA A 167 -23.11 -16.69 -3.02
CA ALA A 167 -21.96 -17.48 -2.63
C ALA A 167 -20.95 -17.70 -3.79
N GLY A 168 -21.41 -17.86 -5.02
CA GLY A 168 -20.53 -18.03 -6.20
C GLY A 168 -19.66 -16.79 -6.42
N MET A 169 -20.20 -15.60 -6.21
CA MET A 169 -19.44 -14.34 -6.31
C MET A 169 -18.42 -14.20 -5.17
N SER A 170 -18.73 -14.69 -3.97
CA SER A 170 -17.78 -14.74 -2.85
C SER A 170 -16.60 -15.66 -3.13
N TYR A 171 -16.83 -16.83 -3.73
CA TYR A 171 -15.73 -17.71 -4.16
C TYR A 171 -14.87 -17.09 -5.26
N PHE A 172 -15.51 -16.40 -6.22
CA PHE A 172 -14.78 -15.67 -7.24
C PHE A 172 -13.93 -14.54 -6.64
N PHE A 173 -14.48 -13.81 -5.67
CA PHE A 173 -13.73 -12.81 -4.90
C PHE A 173 -12.50 -13.41 -4.23
N ILE A 174 -12.64 -14.50 -3.50
CA ILE A 174 -11.51 -15.15 -2.81
C ILE A 174 -10.42 -15.53 -3.82
N ALA A 175 -10.79 -16.15 -4.94
CA ALA A 175 -9.84 -16.50 -5.98
C ALA A 175 -9.12 -15.28 -6.58
N ALA A 176 -9.87 -14.25 -6.98
CA ALA A 176 -9.32 -13.01 -7.53
C ALA A 176 -8.44 -12.25 -6.51
N TYR A 177 -8.84 -12.25 -5.24
CA TYR A 177 -8.09 -11.62 -4.15
C TYR A 177 -6.75 -12.32 -3.91
N VAL A 178 -6.73 -13.65 -3.80
CA VAL A 178 -5.51 -14.43 -3.58
C VAL A 178 -4.52 -14.22 -4.72
N VAL A 179 -4.98 -14.28 -5.97
CA VAL A 179 -4.15 -14.05 -7.14
C VAL A 179 -3.63 -12.60 -7.17
N GLY A 180 -4.47 -11.63 -6.79
CA GLY A 180 -4.09 -10.24 -6.64
C GLY A 180 -3.03 -10.01 -5.56
N CYS A 181 -3.16 -10.69 -4.41
CA CYS A 181 -2.14 -10.63 -3.35
C CYS A 181 -0.78 -11.19 -3.81
N ILE A 182 -0.77 -12.25 -4.61
CA ILE A 182 0.47 -12.79 -5.19
C ILE A 182 1.10 -11.76 -6.13
N ALA A 183 0.32 -11.17 -7.03
CA ALA A 183 0.80 -10.14 -7.96
C ALA A 183 1.35 -8.91 -7.23
N ALA A 184 0.61 -8.40 -6.24
CA ALA A 184 1.05 -7.28 -5.40
C ALA A 184 2.35 -7.61 -4.64
N SER A 185 2.48 -8.82 -4.10
CA SER A 185 3.68 -9.26 -3.39
C SER A 185 4.89 -9.38 -4.32
N ILE A 186 4.71 -9.85 -5.57
CA ILE A 186 5.77 -9.88 -6.58
C ILE A 186 6.28 -8.46 -6.82
N ASN A 187 5.39 -7.49 -7.03
CA ASN A 187 5.77 -6.09 -7.26
C ASN A 187 6.43 -5.44 -6.03
N ALA A 188 5.94 -5.73 -4.82
CA ALA A 188 6.52 -5.22 -3.58
C ALA A 188 7.96 -5.75 -3.37
N VAL A 189 8.20 -7.04 -3.59
CA VAL A 189 9.54 -7.64 -3.48
C VAL A 189 10.48 -7.07 -4.56
N ALA A 190 9.99 -6.87 -5.78
CA ALA A 190 10.77 -6.25 -6.85
C ALA A 190 11.18 -4.82 -6.49
N SER A 191 10.25 -3.98 -6.06
CA SER A 191 10.50 -2.59 -5.61
C SER A 191 11.48 -2.54 -4.45
N ALA A 192 11.25 -3.30 -3.40
CA ALA A 192 12.12 -3.32 -2.22
C ALA A 192 13.54 -3.80 -2.57
N SER A 193 13.66 -4.81 -3.44
CA SER A 193 14.96 -5.32 -3.88
C SER A 193 15.76 -4.31 -4.70
N ARG A 194 15.08 -3.47 -5.50
CA ARG A 194 15.71 -2.36 -6.25
C ARG A 194 16.20 -1.25 -5.32
N VAL A 195 15.39 -0.88 -4.31
CA VAL A 195 15.80 0.10 -3.29
C VAL A 195 17.04 -0.40 -2.54
N LEU A 196 17.04 -1.65 -2.09
CA LEU A 196 18.19 -2.26 -1.42
C LEU A 196 19.43 -2.30 -2.33
N TYR A 197 19.23 -2.58 -3.62
CA TYR A 197 20.30 -2.55 -4.60
C TYR A 197 20.89 -1.13 -4.76
N GLY A 198 20.06 -0.11 -4.90
CA GLY A 198 20.50 1.29 -4.95
C GLY A 198 21.31 1.66 -3.70
N MET A 199 20.82 1.31 -2.51
CA MET A 199 21.54 1.54 -1.26
C MET A 199 22.88 0.78 -1.21
N GLY A 200 22.96 -0.41 -1.77
CA GLY A 200 24.19 -1.19 -1.89
C GLY A 200 25.16 -0.58 -2.89
N ARG A 201 24.69 -0.14 -4.05
CA ARG A 201 25.46 0.55 -5.09
C ARG A 201 26.10 1.82 -4.54
N ASP A 202 25.32 2.62 -3.84
CA ASP A 202 25.72 3.92 -3.30
C ASP A 202 26.53 3.80 -1.99
N GLY A 203 26.79 2.59 -1.50
CA GLY A 203 27.65 2.32 -0.34
C GLY A 203 27.00 2.58 1.03
N LEU A 204 25.67 2.69 1.09
CA LEU A 204 24.89 2.74 2.34
C LEU A 204 24.77 1.35 2.98
N LEU A 205 24.78 0.31 2.15
CA LEU A 205 24.79 -1.08 2.55
C LEU A 205 26.02 -1.79 1.98
N PRO A 206 26.46 -2.95 2.53
CA PRO A 206 27.60 -3.70 2.02
C PRO A 206 27.46 -4.05 0.54
N LYS A 207 28.29 -3.40 -0.31
CA LYS A 207 28.22 -3.52 -1.79
C LYS A 207 28.33 -4.96 -2.28
N LYS A 208 29.12 -5.81 -1.63
CA LYS A 208 29.32 -7.22 -2.02
C LYS A 208 28.02 -8.03 -1.99
N CYS A 209 27.08 -7.71 -1.09
CA CYS A 209 25.81 -8.41 -0.94
C CYS A 209 24.70 -7.66 -1.68
N PHE A 210 24.48 -6.40 -1.30
CA PHE A 210 23.32 -5.62 -1.76
C PHE A 210 23.51 -5.01 -3.16
N GLY A 211 24.75 -4.73 -3.58
CA GLY A 211 25.08 -4.22 -4.92
C GLY A 211 25.31 -5.29 -5.97
N TYR A 212 24.98 -6.57 -5.71
CA TYR A 212 25.17 -7.66 -6.66
C TYR A 212 23.97 -7.82 -7.60
N ILE A 213 24.25 -7.89 -8.90
CA ILE A 213 23.29 -8.26 -9.94
C ILE A 213 23.67 -9.61 -10.50
N ASN A 214 22.71 -10.52 -10.62
CA ASN A 214 22.91 -11.82 -11.25
C ASN A 214 23.13 -11.65 -12.75
N PRO A 215 24.26 -12.14 -13.33
CA PRO A 215 24.56 -11.93 -14.74
C PRO A 215 23.62 -12.68 -15.70
N LYS A 216 22.93 -13.72 -15.23
CA LYS A 216 22.03 -14.54 -16.07
C LYS A 216 20.63 -13.93 -16.16
N PHE A 217 20.09 -13.45 -15.04
CA PHE A 217 18.72 -12.97 -14.94
C PHE A 217 18.61 -11.45 -14.86
N HIS A 218 19.73 -10.74 -14.71
CA HIS A 218 19.83 -9.28 -14.57
C HIS A 218 18.96 -8.72 -13.42
N VAL A 219 18.86 -9.49 -12.33
CA VAL A 219 18.10 -9.11 -11.12
C VAL A 219 19.01 -9.13 -9.89
N PRO A 220 18.71 -8.33 -8.85
CA PRO A 220 19.47 -8.31 -7.60
C PRO A 220 19.11 -9.51 -6.71
N SER A 221 19.59 -10.71 -7.10
CA SER A 221 19.18 -12.00 -6.55
C SER A 221 19.33 -12.10 -5.03
N TYR A 222 20.42 -11.57 -4.45
CA TYR A 222 20.60 -11.60 -2.99
C TYR A 222 19.55 -10.76 -2.27
N ASN A 223 19.20 -9.59 -2.82
CA ASN A 223 18.16 -8.74 -2.24
C ASN A 223 16.79 -9.42 -2.32
N ILE A 224 16.48 -10.08 -3.43
CA ILE A 224 15.24 -10.85 -3.59
C ILE A 224 15.16 -11.98 -2.55
N LEU A 225 16.25 -12.73 -2.35
CA LEU A 225 16.31 -13.79 -1.36
C LEU A 225 16.17 -13.26 0.08
N ILE A 226 16.79 -12.11 0.39
CA ILE A 226 16.66 -11.44 1.68
C ILE A 226 15.19 -11.04 1.91
N MET A 227 14.54 -10.45 0.89
CA MET A 227 13.12 -10.07 0.98
C MET A 227 12.22 -11.29 1.11
N GLY A 228 12.53 -12.39 0.41
CA GLY A 228 11.82 -13.67 0.57
C GLY A 228 11.96 -14.24 2.00
N ALA A 229 13.16 -14.24 2.54
CA ALA A 229 13.40 -14.67 3.93
C ALA A 229 12.65 -13.76 4.93
N PHE A 230 12.63 -12.45 4.68
CA PHE A 230 11.84 -11.51 5.47
C PHE A 230 10.34 -11.80 5.37
N GLY A 231 9.84 -12.23 4.21
CA GLY A 231 8.46 -12.65 4.02
C GLY A 231 8.02 -13.81 4.95
N LEU A 232 8.95 -14.70 5.32
CA LEU A 232 8.66 -15.79 6.28
C LEU A 232 8.40 -15.28 7.70
N THR A 233 8.75 -14.04 8.03
CA THR A 233 8.41 -13.44 9.33
C THR A 233 6.90 -13.29 9.53
N ALA A 234 6.10 -13.35 8.45
CA ALA A 234 4.64 -13.41 8.51
C ALA A 234 4.11 -14.59 9.32
N LEU A 235 4.92 -15.63 9.57
CA LEU A 235 4.59 -16.73 10.48
C LEU A 235 4.49 -16.30 11.95
N PHE A 236 5.15 -15.21 12.31
CA PHE A 236 5.28 -14.71 13.68
C PHE A 236 4.45 -13.45 13.97
N PHE A 237 3.95 -12.78 12.92
CA PHE A 237 3.19 -11.54 13.03
C PHE A 237 1.72 -11.75 12.64
N SER A 238 0.81 -11.14 13.40
CA SER A 238 -0.58 -11.01 12.95
C SER A 238 -0.69 -10.00 11.79
N LEU A 239 -1.75 -10.13 10.98
CA LEU A 239 -2.05 -9.19 9.91
C LEU A 239 -2.13 -7.76 10.44
N THR A 240 -2.71 -7.56 11.62
CA THR A 240 -2.82 -6.27 12.29
C THR A 240 -1.45 -5.64 12.56
N ILE A 241 -0.50 -6.39 13.12
CA ILE A 241 0.85 -5.89 13.40
C ILE A 241 1.59 -5.53 12.11
N ALA A 242 1.51 -6.40 11.09
CA ALA A 242 2.12 -6.14 9.79
C ALA A 242 1.55 -4.87 9.14
N SER A 243 0.23 -4.71 9.12
CA SER A 243 -0.45 -3.52 8.59
C SER A 243 -0.06 -2.26 9.35
N CYS A 244 0.07 -2.35 10.67
CA CYS A 244 0.50 -1.26 11.53
C CYS A 244 1.91 -0.76 11.19
N LEU A 245 2.86 -1.67 10.98
CA LEU A 245 4.23 -1.33 10.61
C LEU A 245 4.30 -0.67 9.23
N ILE A 246 3.56 -1.21 8.26
CA ILE A 246 3.48 -0.67 6.91
C ILE A 246 2.90 0.74 6.93
N ASN A 247 1.77 0.96 7.61
CA ASN A 247 1.13 2.27 7.69
C ASN A 247 2.01 3.31 8.37
N PHE A 248 2.71 2.95 9.45
CA PHE A 248 3.65 3.86 10.11
C PHE A 248 4.75 4.33 9.15
N GLY A 249 5.40 3.38 8.46
CA GLY A 249 6.47 3.68 7.52
C GLY A 249 6.00 4.56 6.36
N ALA A 250 4.84 4.24 5.79
CA ALA A 250 4.26 4.98 4.68
C ALA A 250 3.88 6.41 5.06
N LEU A 251 3.11 6.60 6.14
CA LEU A 251 2.68 7.93 6.60
C LEU A 251 3.87 8.81 6.97
N LEU A 252 4.90 8.21 7.61
CA LEU A 252 6.14 8.92 7.90
C LEU A 252 6.86 9.33 6.61
N GLY A 253 7.00 8.41 5.65
CA GLY A 253 7.61 8.68 4.34
C GLY A 253 6.88 9.79 3.59
N PHE A 254 5.54 9.74 3.50
CA PHE A 254 4.73 10.78 2.86
C PHE A 254 4.87 12.14 3.55
N THR A 255 4.97 12.15 4.90
CA THR A 255 5.24 13.38 5.64
C THR A 255 6.58 13.98 5.24
N PHE A 256 7.65 13.17 5.19
CA PHE A 256 8.97 13.64 4.78
C PHE A 256 9.04 14.09 3.32
N VAL A 257 8.33 13.43 2.41
CA VAL A 257 8.22 13.88 1.01
C VAL A 257 7.63 15.27 0.95
N ASN A 258 6.51 15.51 1.63
CA ASN A 258 5.87 16.83 1.67
C ASN A 258 6.80 17.91 2.26
N VAL A 259 7.47 17.62 3.38
CA VAL A 259 8.44 18.53 4.01
C VAL A 259 9.63 18.80 3.07
N SER A 260 10.10 17.79 2.35
CA SER A 260 11.21 17.93 1.39
C SER A 260 10.85 18.83 0.22
N VAL A 261 9.61 18.79 -0.27
CA VAL A 261 9.12 19.71 -1.32
C VAL A 261 9.21 21.16 -0.83
N ILE A 262 8.72 21.43 0.40
CA ILE A 262 8.82 22.77 1.00
C ILE A 262 10.28 23.20 1.13
N GLY A 263 11.12 22.33 1.69
CA GLY A 263 12.55 22.60 1.90
C GLY A 263 13.30 22.89 0.61
N HIS A 264 13.06 22.10 -0.43
CA HIS A 264 13.77 22.21 -1.69
C HIS A 264 13.31 23.41 -2.53
N TYR A 265 12.02 23.51 -2.81
CA TYR A 265 11.51 24.52 -3.74
C TYR A 265 11.28 25.89 -3.08
N TYR A 266 10.61 25.93 -1.93
CA TYR A 266 10.24 27.17 -1.29
C TYR A 266 11.36 27.82 -0.48
N VAL A 267 12.13 27.00 0.26
CA VAL A 267 13.21 27.51 1.14
C VAL A 267 14.52 27.64 0.36
N LYS A 268 15.04 26.55 -0.25
CA LYS A 268 16.34 26.53 -0.91
C LYS A 268 16.34 27.28 -2.24
N ASN A 269 15.40 26.97 -3.13
CA ASN A 269 15.32 27.56 -4.48
C ASN A 269 14.56 28.91 -4.49
N LYS A 270 14.00 29.34 -3.36
CA LYS A 270 13.28 30.62 -3.19
C LYS A 270 12.20 30.87 -4.23
N GLN A 271 11.53 29.81 -4.71
CA GLN A 271 10.38 29.92 -5.60
C GLN A 271 9.18 30.42 -4.79
N ARG A 272 8.85 31.71 -4.90
CA ARG A 272 7.86 32.39 -4.03
C ARG A 272 6.83 33.18 -4.82
N THR A 273 6.58 32.84 -6.10
CA THR A 273 5.44 33.41 -6.81
C THR A 273 4.11 32.97 -6.18
N ALA A 274 3.00 33.63 -6.49
CA ALA A 274 1.69 33.22 -5.96
C ALA A 274 1.35 31.76 -6.31
N GLY A 275 1.69 31.30 -7.52
CA GLY A 275 1.53 29.91 -7.92
C GLY A 275 2.44 28.95 -7.17
N ASP A 276 3.68 29.36 -6.91
CA ASP A 276 4.65 28.57 -6.15
C ASP A 276 4.27 28.46 -4.68
N PHE A 277 3.69 29.52 -4.11
CA PHE A 277 3.16 29.48 -2.75
C PHE A 277 2.12 28.36 -2.58
N PHE A 278 1.17 28.25 -3.51
CA PHE A 278 0.19 27.16 -3.45
C PHE A 278 0.82 25.79 -3.68
N ARG A 279 1.65 25.64 -4.72
CA ARG A 279 2.21 24.33 -5.13
C ARG A 279 3.31 23.81 -4.21
N HIS A 280 4.18 24.71 -3.70
CA HIS A 280 5.41 24.32 -3.01
C HIS A 280 5.37 24.58 -1.50
N LEU A 281 4.36 25.31 -1.00
CA LEU A 281 4.18 25.54 0.43
C LEU A 281 2.82 25.04 0.91
N LEU A 282 1.70 25.59 0.42
CA LEU A 282 0.38 25.34 1.01
C LEU A 282 -0.05 23.87 0.85
N VAL A 283 -0.03 23.35 -0.38
CA VAL A 283 -0.45 21.95 -0.63
C VAL A 283 0.43 20.95 0.11
N PRO A 284 1.79 21.01 0.04
CA PRO A 284 2.63 20.10 0.80
C PRO A 284 2.50 20.28 2.34
N LEU A 285 2.25 21.50 2.82
CA LEU A 285 2.04 21.74 4.25
C LEU A 285 0.76 21.06 4.74
N VAL A 286 -0.34 21.23 4.02
CA VAL A 286 -1.60 20.52 4.31
C VAL A 286 -1.41 19.02 4.25
N GLY A 287 -0.69 18.51 3.24
CA GLY A 287 -0.35 17.10 3.12
C GLY A 287 0.46 16.59 4.31
N ALA A 288 1.51 17.33 4.71
CA ALA A 288 2.35 16.97 5.86
C ALA A 288 1.56 16.95 7.18
N ILE A 289 0.72 17.97 7.41
CA ILE A 289 -0.13 18.05 8.62
C ILE A 289 -1.12 16.88 8.63
N TYR A 290 -1.76 16.58 7.50
CA TYR A 290 -2.73 15.51 7.40
C TYR A 290 -2.10 14.13 7.63
N THR A 291 -0.98 13.83 6.97
CA THR A 291 -0.28 12.55 7.15
C THR A 291 0.30 12.40 8.56
N MET A 292 0.79 13.47 9.17
CA MET A 292 1.24 13.48 10.57
C MET A 292 0.07 13.25 11.53
N TYR A 293 -1.08 13.90 11.27
CA TYR A 293 -2.29 13.71 12.07
C TYR A 293 -2.75 12.24 12.02
N MET A 294 -2.77 11.62 10.84
CA MET A 294 -3.09 10.21 10.70
C MET A 294 -2.09 9.31 11.43
N LEU A 295 -0.79 9.62 11.33
CA LEU A 295 0.28 8.86 12.00
C LEU A 295 0.12 8.86 13.51
N ILE A 296 -0.24 10.00 14.11
CA ILE A 296 -0.46 10.11 15.57
C ILE A 296 -1.72 9.34 16.00
N ASN A 297 -2.71 9.18 15.11
CA ASN A 297 -3.95 8.43 15.39
C ASN A 297 -3.86 6.93 15.07
N LEU A 298 -2.69 6.41 14.67
CA LEU A 298 -2.44 4.97 14.60
C LEU A 298 -2.51 4.34 16.00
N SER A 299 -2.69 3.03 16.04
CA SER A 299 -2.68 2.28 17.30
C SER A 299 -1.35 2.47 18.04
N GLY A 300 -1.38 2.51 19.37
CA GLY A 300 -0.17 2.66 20.17
C GLY A 300 0.91 1.62 19.87
N THR A 301 0.50 0.39 19.57
CA THR A 301 1.39 -0.71 19.15
C THR A 301 2.11 -0.37 17.84
N SER A 302 1.41 0.21 16.86
CA SER A 302 1.99 0.65 15.58
C SER A 302 3.07 1.69 15.78
N ILE A 303 2.80 2.68 16.63
CA ILE A 303 3.72 3.78 16.93
C ILE A 303 4.98 3.24 17.62
N ILE A 304 4.83 2.35 18.59
CA ILE A 304 5.99 1.77 19.33
C ILE A 304 6.90 1.00 18.37
N TYR A 305 6.37 0.05 17.60
CA TYR A 305 7.16 -0.72 16.65
C TYR A 305 7.76 0.16 15.54
N GLY A 306 7.00 1.15 15.07
CA GLY A 306 7.47 2.10 14.08
C GLY A 306 8.64 2.96 14.58
N ILE A 307 8.57 3.45 15.81
CA ILE A 307 9.67 4.22 16.44
C ILE A 307 10.90 3.34 16.63
N ILE A 308 10.74 2.10 17.11
CA ILE A 308 11.87 1.17 17.25
C ILE A 308 12.58 1.00 15.90
N TRP A 309 11.83 0.76 14.83
CA TRP A 309 12.37 0.60 13.48
C TRP A 309 13.08 1.87 12.98
N LEU A 310 12.47 3.03 13.22
CA LEU A 310 13.05 4.33 12.87
C LEU A 310 14.38 4.59 13.59
N VAL A 311 14.44 4.29 14.88
CA VAL A 311 15.68 4.44 15.69
C VAL A 311 16.78 3.53 15.15
N ILE A 312 16.46 2.27 14.82
CA ILE A 312 17.42 1.35 14.19
C ILE A 312 17.95 1.94 12.87
N GLY A 313 17.06 2.49 12.04
CA GLY A 313 17.46 3.13 10.78
C GLY A 313 18.35 4.35 10.97
N ILE A 314 18.03 5.22 11.92
CA ILE A 314 18.85 6.43 12.23
C ILE A 314 20.21 6.04 12.78
N VAL A 315 20.27 5.08 13.69
CA VAL A 315 21.55 4.59 14.24
C VAL A 315 22.41 3.99 13.13
N TRP A 316 21.83 3.17 12.25
CA TRP A 316 22.55 2.63 11.10
C TRP A 316 23.08 3.75 10.19
N LEU A 317 22.25 4.72 9.86
CA LEU A 317 22.64 5.86 9.03
C LEU A 317 23.77 6.66 9.68
N ALA A 318 23.70 6.91 10.98
CA ALA A 318 24.75 7.62 11.71
C ALA A 318 26.10 6.86 11.69
N ILE A 319 26.07 5.53 11.78
CA ILE A 319 27.27 4.69 11.68
C ILE A 319 27.89 4.79 10.28
N VAL A 320 27.07 4.59 9.23
CA VAL A 320 27.56 4.56 7.84
C VAL A 320 28.05 5.94 7.37
N THR A 321 27.40 7.01 7.81
CA THR A 321 27.76 8.40 7.47
C THR A 321 28.80 9.00 8.40
N LYS A 322 29.36 8.22 9.34
CA LYS A 322 30.32 8.70 10.35
C LYS A 322 29.81 9.94 11.11
N GLY A 323 28.59 9.83 11.65
CA GLY A 323 27.94 10.92 12.37
C GLY A 323 27.44 12.04 11.46
N PHE A 324 26.82 11.70 10.32
CA PHE A 324 26.27 12.63 9.32
C PHE A 324 27.29 13.58 8.66
N LYS A 325 28.59 13.26 8.76
CA LYS A 325 29.65 14.06 8.16
C LYS A 325 29.91 13.73 6.68
N LYS A 326 29.58 12.53 6.25
CA LYS A 326 29.69 12.10 4.85
C LYS A 326 28.36 12.37 4.14
N SER A 327 28.35 13.22 3.13
CA SER A 327 27.17 13.40 2.28
C SER A 327 26.89 12.10 1.51
N VAL A 328 25.66 11.60 1.63
CA VAL A 328 25.16 10.50 0.80
C VAL A 328 24.55 11.15 -0.43
N THR A 329 25.31 11.20 -1.51
CA THR A 329 24.76 11.55 -2.82
C THR A 329 24.24 10.26 -3.45
N MET A 330 22.91 10.08 -3.48
CA MET A 330 22.32 9.13 -4.42
C MET A 330 22.57 9.67 -5.83
N SER A 331 23.41 9.01 -6.62
CA SER A 331 23.59 9.32 -8.01
C SER A 331 22.34 8.88 -8.76
N LEU A 332 21.44 9.83 -9.01
CA LEU A 332 20.32 9.67 -9.95
C LEU A 332 20.75 9.97 -11.40
N ASP A 333 22.05 10.28 -11.57
CA ASP A 333 22.65 10.64 -12.85
C ASP A 333 23.65 9.55 -13.25
N GLU A 334 23.12 8.43 -13.84
CA GLU A 334 23.84 7.63 -14.83
C GLU A 334 22.86 6.71 -15.54
#